data_6518cc42e4eeeeb51670f0411200e8c3
#
_entry.id   6518cc42e4eeeeb51670f0411200e8c3
#
_cell.length_a   1.000
_cell.length_b   1.000
_cell.length_c   1.000
_cell.angle_alpha   90.00
_cell.angle_beta   90.00
_cell.angle_gamma   90.00
#
_symmetry.space_group_name_H-M   'P 1'
#
loop_
_entity.id
_entity.type
_entity.pdbx_description
1 polymer ?
#
loop_
_entity_poly.entity_id
_entity_poly.type
_entity_poly.pdbx_seq_one_letter_code
_entity_poly.pdbx_strand_id
1 'polypeptide(L)'
;NGGEAGDLVLSVTVRKDPVFTREGLNLRIAVPVTFAEAALGATIEVPTLDGERVKVRVAAGTPSGRVLRVKGRGVKTAKGTGDLLVELQVAVPSHLGGEAKEKLEAFVAALPDENPRDDLMTKAGVRS
;
A
#
# COMPACT_ATOMS: atom_id res chain seq x y z
N ASN A 1 8.75 -19.24 28.94
CA ASN A 1 8.72 -18.82 28.13
C ASN A 1 8.65 -18.86 27.64
N GLY A 2 8.53 -19.24 28.55
CA GLY A 2 8.37 -18.92 27.64
C GLY A 2 8.02 -19.17 27.33
N GLY A 3 7.86 -19.52 28.06
CA GLY A 3 7.47 -19.34 27.29
C GLY A 3 6.97 -19.38 27.15
N GLU A 4 6.84 -19.48 27.60
CA GLU A 4 6.43 -19.10 26.98
C GLU A 4 6.39 -18.66 26.49
N ALA A 5 6.46 -18.95 27.38
CA ALA A 5 6.39 -18.22 26.60
C ALA A 5 6.56 -18.09 25.83
N GLY A 6 6.74 -18.20 26.26
CA GLY A 6 6.87 -17.74 25.25
C GLY A 6 6.75 -17.76 24.67
N ASP A 7 6.69 -17.76 24.88
CA ASP A 7 6.51 -17.51 24.04
C ASP A 7 6.06 -17.08 23.71
N LEU A 8 5.89 -16.97 24.29
CA LEU A 8 5.47 -16.36 23.68
C LEU A 8 5.59 -15.78 23.12
N VAL A 9 5.62 -15.54 23.34
CA VAL A 9 5.64 -14.81 22.51
C VAL A 9 5.85 -14.76 21.74
N LEU A 10 5.74 -14.85 21.79
CA LEU A 10 5.70 -14.66 20.76
C LEU A 10 5.30 -14.66 20.06
N SER A 11 4.91 -14.69 20.34
CA SER A 11 4.33 -14.71 19.57
C SER A 11 3.75 -14.15 19.05
N VAL A 12 3.61 -13.83 19.65
CA VAL A 12 2.96 -13.09 19.02
C VAL A 12 2.82 -13.13 17.74
N THR A 13 3.34 -13.56 17.37
CA THR A 13 3.26 -13.74 16.15
C THR A 13 2.33 -14.53 15.50
N VAL A 14 1.95 -15.39 16.05
CA VAL A 14 0.93 -16.21 15.54
C VAL A 14 -0.35 -15.50 15.42
N ARG A 15 -0.54 -14.60 16.30
CA ARG A 15 -1.70 -13.80 16.32
C ARG A 15 -1.76 -12.95 15.10
N LYS A 16 -2.90 -12.82 14.49
CA LYS A 16 -3.07 -11.97 13.34
C LYS A 16 -2.89 -10.52 13.73
N ASP A 17 -1.99 -9.88 13.05
CA ASP A 17 -1.79 -8.46 13.23
C ASP A 17 -2.76 -7.73 12.30
N PRO A 18 -3.47 -6.70 12.80
CA PRO A 18 -4.42 -5.98 11.94
C PRO A 18 -3.75 -5.17 10.84
N VAL A 19 -2.46 -4.91 10.97
CA VAL A 19 -1.73 -4.04 10.04
C VAL A 19 -0.79 -4.83 9.15
N PHE A 20 -0.08 -5.79 9.73
CA PHE A 20 0.95 -6.53 9.00
C PHE A 20 0.52 -7.96 8.74
N THR A 21 0.80 -8.43 7.52
CA THR A 21 0.60 -9.82 7.15
C THR A 21 1.97 -10.44 6.89
N ARG A 22 2.22 -11.57 7.52
CA ARG A 22 3.51 -12.22 7.38
C ARG A 22 3.50 -13.19 6.20
N GLU A 23 4.53 -13.11 5.36
CA GLU A 23 4.75 -14.03 4.25
C GLU A 23 6.19 -14.52 4.33
N GLY A 24 6.40 -15.68 4.98
CA GLY A 24 7.74 -16.14 5.27
C GLY A 24 8.46 -15.18 6.21
N LEU A 25 9.59 -14.64 5.78
CA LEU A 25 10.30 -13.62 6.53
C LEU A 25 9.88 -12.21 6.13
N ASN A 26 9.05 -12.08 5.10
CA ASN A 26 8.58 -10.78 4.66
C ASN A 26 7.32 -10.39 5.40
N LEU A 27 7.12 -9.10 5.54
CA LEU A 27 5.90 -8.53 6.07
C LEU A 27 5.24 -7.74 4.97
N ARG A 28 3.92 -7.79 4.90
CA ARG A 28 3.15 -7.02 3.93
C ARG A 28 2.22 -6.08 4.68
N ILE A 29 2.14 -4.85 4.23
CA ILE A 29 1.26 -3.85 4.81
C ILE A 29 0.54 -3.12 3.68
N ALA A 30 -0.76 -2.89 3.87
CA ALA A 30 -1.54 -2.10 2.94
C ALA A 30 -1.52 -0.65 3.43
N VAL A 31 -1.04 0.25 2.58
CA VAL A 31 -0.89 1.65 2.96
C VAL A 31 -1.77 2.51 2.07
N PRO A 32 -2.77 3.17 2.64
CA PRO A 32 -3.60 4.07 1.84
C PRO A 32 -2.83 5.33 1.49
N VAL A 33 -2.97 5.75 0.24
CA VAL A 33 -2.40 6.99 -0.24
C VAL A 33 -3.50 7.75 -0.97
N THR A 34 -3.35 9.06 -1.06
CA THR A 34 -4.32 9.84 -1.82
C THR A 34 -4.03 9.71 -3.30
N PHE A 35 -5.04 9.97 -4.11
CA PHE A 35 -4.85 9.99 -5.56
C PHE A 35 -3.76 10.99 -5.94
N ALA A 36 -3.73 12.14 -5.30
CA ALA A 36 -2.73 13.17 -5.60
C ALA A 36 -1.33 12.66 -5.28
N GLU A 37 -1.16 11.95 -4.16
CA GLU A 37 0.15 11.40 -3.82
C GLU A 37 0.61 10.38 -4.85
N ALA A 38 -0.31 9.54 -5.31
CA ALA A 38 0.04 8.53 -6.30
C ALA A 38 0.30 9.13 -7.67
N ALA A 39 -0.45 10.16 -8.05
CA ALA A 39 -0.33 10.76 -9.36
C ALA A 39 0.86 11.70 -9.48
N LEU A 40 1.10 12.49 -8.44
CA LEU A 40 2.16 13.50 -8.45
C LEU A 40 3.46 13.01 -7.85
N GLY A 41 3.41 11.94 -7.08
CA GLY A 41 4.55 11.46 -6.33
C GLY A 41 4.62 12.13 -4.97
N ALA A 42 5.15 11.39 -4.00
CA ALA A 42 5.27 11.90 -2.63
C ALA A 42 6.23 11.01 -1.86
N THR A 43 6.74 11.55 -0.75
CA THR A 43 7.45 10.74 0.22
C THR A 43 6.50 10.53 1.39
N ILE A 44 6.22 9.28 1.70
CA ILE A 44 5.30 8.93 2.78
C ILE A 44 6.05 8.22 3.88
N GLU A 45 5.48 8.24 5.07
CA GLU A 45 6.03 7.50 6.20
C GLU A 45 5.20 6.25 6.40
N VAL A 46 5.89 5.12 6.59
CA VAL A 46 5.24 3.82 6.76
C VAL A 46 5.72 3.24 8.08
N PRO A 47 4.81 2.71 8.92
CA PRO A 47 5.23 2.11 10.18
C PRO A 47 5.93 0.78 9.95
N THR A 48 6.83 0.43 10.83
CA THR A 48 7.47 -0.88 10.83
C THR A 48 7.03 -1.66 12.05
N LEU A 49 7.26 -2.95 12.04
CA LEU A 49 6.81 -3.82 13.12
C LEU A 49 7.43 -3.44 14.46
N ASP A 50 8.64 -2.91 14.45
CA ASP A 50 9.34 -2.52 15.68
C ASP A 50 8.96 -1.13 16.18
N GLY A 51 7.97 -0.51 15.56
CA GLY A 51 7.46 0.78 16.02
C GLY A 51 8.13 1.99 15.42
N GLU A 52 9.09 1.78 14.54
CA GLU A 52 9.76 2.88 13.86
C GLU A 52 9.00 3.27 12.60
N ARG A 53 9.36 4.42 12.04
CA ARG A 53 8.81 4.88 10.78
C ARG A 53 9.91 4.90 9.74
N VAL A 54 9.59 4.48 8.52
CA VAL A 54 10.52 4.59 7.41
C VAL A 54 9.88 5.45 6.33
N LYS A 55 10.71 6.20 5.64
CA LYS A 55 10.26 7.03 4.54
C LYS A 55 10.34 6.22 3.25
N VAL A 56 9.24 6.24 2.51
CA VAL A 56 9.13 5.51 1.26
C VAL A 56 8.74 6.49 0.17
N ARG A 57 9.47 6.45 -0.93
CA ARG A 57 9.19 7.34 -2.05
C ARG A 57 8.15 6.71 -2.97
N VAL A 58 7.07 7.43 -3.19
CA VAL A 58 6.05 7.05 -4.15
C VAL A 58 6.31 7.84 -5.43
N ALA A 59 6.65 7.14 -6.49
CA ALA A 59 6.93 7.80 -7.76
C ALA A 59 5.67 8.36 -8.38
N ALA A 60 5.80 9.42 -9.16
CA ALA A 60 4.67 10.00 -9.86
C ALA A 60 4.08 8.96 -10.82
N GLY A 61 2.75 8.89 -10.87
CA GLY A 61 2.07 7.96 -11.75
C GLY A 61 2.04 6.53 -11.24
N THR A 62 2.19 6.33 -9.93
CA THR A 62 2.15 4.99 -9.33
C THR A 62 0.72 4.48 -9.30
N PRO A 63 0.45 3.30 -9.89
CA PRO A 63 -0.90 2.76 -9.87
C PRO A 63 -1.29 2.18 -8.51
N SER A 64 -2.58 2.09 -8.26
CA SER A 64 -3.09 1.43 -7.07
C SER A 64 -2.69 -0.05 -7.13
N GLY A 65 -2.32 -0.61 -5.97
CA GLY A 65 -1.89 -2.00 -5.90
C GLY A 65 -0.40 -2.20 -6.11
N ARG A 66 0.35 -1.13 -6.41
CA ARG A 66 1.80 -1.25 -6.55
C ARG A 66 2.41 -1.66 -5.22
N VAL A 67 3.34 -2.60 -5.27
CA VAL A 67 4.04 -3.07 -4.08
C VAL A 67 5.46 -2.54 -4.11
N LEU A 68 5.86 -1.85 -3.05
CA LEU A 68 7.21 -1.33 -2.88
C LEU A 68 7.92 -2.16 -1.81
N ARG A 69 9.18 -2.45 -2.03
CA ARG A 69 9.96 -3.27 -1.10
C ARG A 69 10.89 -2.40 -0.29
N VAL A 70 10.82 -2.54 1.04
CA VAL A 70 11.75 -1.88 1.96
C VAL A 70 12.64 -2.95 2.54
N LYS A 71 13.89 -2.97 2.13
CA LYS A 71 14.81 -4.03 2.51
C LYS A 71 15.13 -4.01 3.99
N GLY A 72 15.17 -5.19 4.58
CA GLY A 72 15.61 -5.35 5.96
C GLY A 72 14.59 -4.95 7.00
N ARG A 73 13.35 -4.70 6.61
CA ARG A 73 12.30 -4.29 7.56
C ARG A 73 11.23 -5.35 7.75
N GLY A 74 11.49 -6.57 7.32
CA GLY A 74 10.62 -7.69 7.58
C GLY A 74 10.92 -8.35 8.91
N VAL A 75 10.69 -9.66 8.97
CA VAL A 75 10.92 -10.43 10.19
C VAL A 75 12.42 -10.72 10.32
N LYS A 76 12.95 -10.49 11.52
CA LYS A 76 14.35 -10.79 11.81
C LYS A 76 14.45 -12.14 12.51
N THR A 77 15.28 -13.01 11.96
CA THR A 77 15.51 -14.32 12.56
C THR A 77 17.00 -14.62 12.51
N ALA A 78 17.39 -15.73 13.15
CA ALA A 78 18.77 -16.19 13.12
C ALA A 78 19.20 -16.55 11.70
N LYS A 79 18.26 -16.88 10.84
CA LYS A 79 18.56 -17.25 9.46
C LYS A 79 18.63 -16.07 8.53
N GLY A 80 18.20 -14.92 8.98
CA GLY A 80 18.23 -13.73 8.16
C GLY A 80 17.09 -12.78 8.47
N THR A 81 17.03 -11.72 7.69
CA THR A 81 16.02 -10.68 7.85
C THR A 81 15.27 -10.55 6.53
N GLY A 82 13.94 -10.56 6.62
CA GLY A 82 13.13 -10.35 5.44
C GLY A 82 12.88 -8.87 5.16
N ASP A 83 11.99 -8.61 4.27
CA ASP A 83 11.69 -7.26 3.80
C ASP A 83 10.27 -6.87 4.12
N LEU A 84 10.01 -5.58 4.12
CA LEU A 84 8.66 -5.04 4.26
C LEU A 84 8.12 -4.76 2.86
N LEU A 85 6.99 -5.34 2.54
CA LEU A 85 6.31 -5.12 1.26
C LEU A 85 5.16 -4.14 1.50
N VAL A 86 5.27 -2.98 0.88
CA VAL A 86 4.30 -1.91 1.05
C VAL A 86 3.37 -1.92 -0.16
N GLU A 87 2.13 -2.32 0.06
CA GLU A 87 1.14 -2.32 -1.00
C GLU A 87 0.37 -1.02 -0.95
N LEU A 88 0.49 -0.22 -1.99
CA LEU A 88 -0.16 1.09 -2.05
C LEU A 88 -1.59 0.94 -2.52
N GLN A 89 -2.52 1.53 -1.77
CA GLN A 89 -3.92 1.52 -2.13
C GLN A 89 -4.40 2.96 -2.22
N VAL A 90 -4.95 3.32 -3.38
CA VAL A 90 -5.43 4.68 -3.57
C VAL A 90 -6.76 4.83 -2.85
N ALA A 91 -6.79 5.74 -1.89
CA ALA A 91 -7.98 5.99 -1.10
C ALA A 91 -8.86 7.00 -1.83
N VAL A 92 -10.16 6.74 -1.79
CA VAL A 92 -11.14 7.63 -2.40
C VAL A 92 -11.91 8.32 -1.28
N PRO A 93 -11.97 9.65 -1.27
CA PRO A 93 -12.74 10.34 -0.23
C PRO A 93 -14.22 9.98 -0.37
N SER A 94 -14.85 9.71 0.77
CA SER A 94 -16.25 9.32 0.76
C SER A 94 -17.19 10.51 0.55
N HIS A 95 -16.68 11.71 0.71
CA HIS A 95 -17.49 12.90 0.59
C HIS A 95 -16.63 14.05 0.08
N LEU A 96 -17.15 14.78 -0.90
CA LEU A 96 -16.47 15.97 -1.44
C LEU A 96 -17.31 17.19 -1.19
N GLY A 97 -16.71 18.22 -0.61
CA GLY A 97 -17.35 19.51 -0.48
C GLY A 97 -17.48 20.17 -1.84
N GLY A 98 -18.25 21.27 -1.89
CA GLY A 98 -18.56 21.92 -3.16
C GLY A 98 -17.35 22.37 -3.95
N GLU A 99 -16.40 23.01 -3.27
CA GLU A 99 -15.19 23.49 -3.94
C GLU A 99 -14.32 22.34 -4.45
N ALA A 100 -14.13 21.30 -3.62
CA ALA A 100 -13.33 20.16 -4.02
C ALA A 100 -13.96 19.44 -5.21
N LYS A 101 -15.28 19.31 -5.20
CA LYS A 101 -15.99 18.69 -6.30
C LYS A 101 -15.82 19.47 -7.59
N GLU A 102 -15.93 20.78 -7.51
CA GLU A 102 -15.74 21.66 -8.67
C GLU A 102 -14.36 21.51 -9.28
N LYS A 103 -13.35 21.51 -8.41
CA LYS A 103 -11.97 21.38 -8.89
C LYS A 103 -11.69 20.01 -9.45
N LEU A 104 -12.30 18.97 -8.88
CA LEU A 104 -12.15 17.64 -9.41
C LEU A 104 -12.81 17.52 -10.78
N GLU A 105 -13.97 18.13 -10.95
CA GLU A 105 -14.64 18.13 -12.25
C GLU A 105 -13.80 18.84 -13.29
N ALA A 106 -13.16 19.95 -12.92
CA ALA A 106 -12.26 20.66 -13.82
C ALA A 106 -11.04 19.81 -14.18
N PHE A 107 -10.51 19.07 -13.20
CA PHE A 107 -9.39 18.18 -13.43
C PHE A 107 -9.78 17.07 -14.42
N VAL A 108 -10.95 16.48 -14.22
CA VAL A 108 -11.43 15.41 -15.12
C VAL A 108 -11.57 15.92 -16.54
N ALA A 109 -12.08 17.16 -16.70
CA ALA A 109 -12.23 17.75 -18.02
C ALA A 109 -10.89 17.99 -18.72
N ALA A 110 -9.81 18.13 -17.95
CA ALA A 110 -8.47 18.33 -18.50
C ALA A 110 -7.76 17.04 -18.86
N LEU A 111 -8.29 15.90 -18.40
CA LEU A 111 -7.67 14.61 -18.71
C LEU A 111 -7.96 14.16 -20.12
N PRO A 112 -7.06 13.37 -20.72
CA PRO A 112 -7.37 12.75 -22.01
C PRO A 112 -8.60 11.87 -21.92
N ASP A 113 -9.30 11.72 -23.02
CA ASP A 113 -10.48 10.88 -23.09
C ASP A 113 -10.06 9.42 -23.21
N GLU A 114 -9.76 8.80 -22.09
CA GLU A 114 -9.31 7.42 -22.03
C GLU A 114 -10.22 6.63 -21.08
N ASN A 115 -10.54 5.41 -21.47
CA ASN A 115 -11.34 4.53 -20.63
C ASN A 115 -10.42 3.45 -20.08
N PRO A 116 -10.14 3.47 -18.76
CA PRO A 116 -9.21 2.49 -18.17
C PRO A 116 -9.70 1.05 -18.24
N ARG A 117 -10.95 0.85 -18.62
CA ARG A 117 -11.52 -0.49 -18.76
C ARG A 117 -11.39 -1.07 -20.15
N ASP A 118 -10.83 -0.31 -21.11
CA ASP A 118 -10.70 -0.78 -22.50
C ASP A 118 -9.90 -2.08 -22.58
N ASP A 119 -8.79 -2.15 -21.86
CA ASP A 119 -7.96 -3.34 -21.86
C ASP A 119 -8.71 -4.55 -21.28
N LEU A 120 -9.47 -4.32 -20.20
CA LEU A 120 -10.28 -5.37 -19.61
C LEU A 120 -11.33 -5.88 -20.60
N MET A 121 -11.99 -4.98 -21.29
CA MET A 121 -13.03 -5.37 -22.25
C MET A 121 -12.42 -6.18 -23.38
N THR A 122 -11.25 -5.77 -23.86
CA THR A 122 -10.56 -6.49 -24.92
C THR A 122 -10.20 -7.91 -24.47
N LYS A 123 -9.66 -8.03 -23.26
CA LYS A 123 -9.26 -9.33 -22.72
C LYS A 123 -10.45 -10.24 -22.49
N ALA A 124 -11.60 -9.65 -22.17
CA ALA A 124 -12.83 -10.42 -21.95
C ALA A 124 -13.54 -10.76 -23.27
N GLY A 125 -13.02 -10.27 -24.41
CA GLY A 125 -13.62 -10.57 -25.69
C GLY A 125 -14.83 -9.73 -26.02
N VAL A 126 -15.02 -8.61 -25.33
CA VAL A 126 -16.14 -7.72 -25.60
C VAL A 126 -15.75 -6.75 -26.71
N ARG A 127 -16.63 -6.62 -27.69
CA ARG A 127 -16.40 -5.70 -28.79
C ARG A 127 -16.74 -4.27 -28.38
N SER A 128 -15.99 -3.35 -28.88
CA SER A 128 -16.25 -1.93 -28.65
C SER A 128 -17.31 -1.41 -29.60
#